data_1a88905ca8bcd23a2e79f0586c2fa98f
#
_entry.id   1a88905ca8bcd23a2e79f0586c2fa98f
#
_cell.length_a   1.000
_cell.length_b   1.000
_cell.length_c   1.000
_cell.angle_alpha   90.00
_cell.angle_beta   90.00
_cell.angle_gamma   90.00
#
_symmetry.space_group_name_H-M   'P 1'
#
loop_
_entity.id
_entity.type
_entity.pdbx_description
1 polymer ?
#
loop_
_entity_poly.entity_id
_entity_poly.type
_entity_poly.pdbx_seq_one_letter_code
_entity_poly.pdbx_strand_id
1 'polypeptide(L)'
;MKQRDRQILQIALPSIVSNITVPLLGLVDMAIVGHMGGAHYIGAVAVGSMIFNMIYWVFAFLRMGTSGMTSQALGRRDLPEVVRLLVRSLTVALLISLAILLLQVPIAWLAFSLMSPTAEILPFALRYFYICIWGAPAMLGLYGLTGWYIGMQNTRLPMFISIMQNVVNIAMSCLLVYCFGMKVEGVAIGTVVAQWAGFLVGLFLLKRNYWRMAKYFQRPGIFLRSAMVRFFSVNRDIFLRTLCLVAVNMYFTSAGAQQGAVILAVNTLLMQLFLLFSYVMDGFAYAGEAMAGKYYGAGNMVALRDTVWRVFRWGGMMALLFTIVYIQGGSDFLSLLTDEQSVVAASAEYLPWAVLIPFAGLAAFVWDGIFIGLTATRSMLMSLVFSALAFFAICFTLVPFFGNHALWLALVVYVIVRGLVLTVAAHKKIKKA
;
A
#
# COMPACT_ATOMS: atom_id res chain seq x y z
N MET A 1 7.63 -29.17 -7.09
CA MET A 1 7.83 -27.79 -6.57
C MET A 1 8.70 -27.87 -5.32
N LYS A 2 9.85 -27.17 -5.25
CA LYS A 2 10.71 -27.21 -4.05
C LYS A 2 9.99 -26.58 -2.86
N GLN A 3 10.23 -27.05 -1.64
CA GLN A 3 9.53 -26.63 -0.42
C GLN A 3 9.46 -25.09 -0.25
N ARG A 4 10.51 -24.36 -0.64
CA ARG A 4 10.55 -22.90 -0.56
C ARG A 4 9.61 -22.19 -1.57
N ASP A 5 9.46 -22.73 -2.78
CA ASP A 5 8.50 -22.19 -3.75
C ASP A 5 7.07 -22.26 -3.19
N ARG A 6 6.75 -23.40 -2.53
CA ARG A 6 5.46 -23.55 -1.87
C ARG A 6 5.27 -22.53 -0.73
N GLN A 7 6.30 -22.25 0.05
CA GLN A 7 6.24 -21.23 1.11
C GLN A 7 6.04 -19.82 0.54
N ILE A 8 6.77 -19.47 -0.55
CA ILE A 8 6.59 -18.18 -1.23
C ILE A 8 5.14 -18.03 -1.70
N LEU A 9 4.59 -19.02 -2.39
CA LEU A 9 3.22 -18.96 -2.88
C LEU A 9 2.17 -18.96 -1.76
N GLN A 10 2.42 -19.67 -0.66
CA GLN A 10 1.54 -19.64 0.51
C GLN A 10 1.45 -18.28 1.19
N ILE A 11 2.48 -17.43 1.02
CA ILE A 11 2.46 -16.05 1.51
C ILE A 11 1.96 -15.10 0.41
N ALA A 12 2.44 -15.25 -0.82
CA ALA A 12 2.11 -14.34 -1.91
C ALA A 12 0.63 -14.40 -2.33
N LEU A 13 0.08 -15.60 -2.54
CA LEU A 13 -1.30 -15.74 -3.06
C LEU A 13 -2.35 -15.10 -2.12
N PRO A 14 -2.36 -15.37 -0.80
CA PRO A 14 -3.30 -14.69 0.08
C PRO A 14 -3.11 -13.17 0.10
N SER A 15 -1.85 -12.70 -0.03
CA SER A 15 -1.55 -11.26 -0.06
C SER A 15 -2.06 -10.60 -1.35
N ILE A 16 -1.93 -11.27 -2.49
CA ILE A 16 -2.49 -10.81 -3.78
C ILE A 16 -4.01 -10.69 -3.68
N VAL A 17 -4.68 -11.71 -3.15
CA VAL A 17 -6.13 -11.68 -2.95
C VAL A 17 -6.53 -10.51 -2.06
N SER A 18 -5.82 -10.30 -0.94
CA SER A 18 -6.06 -9.17 -0.04
C SER A 18 -5.89 -7.82 -0.76
N ASN A 19 -4.85 -7.65 -1.56
CA ASN A 19 -4.57 -6.39 -2.26
C ASN A 19 -5.61 -6.08 -3.35
N ILE A 20 -6.08 -7.09 -4.09
CA ILE A 20 -7.10 -6.93 -5.14
C ILE A 20 -8.46 -6.57 -4.56
N THR A 21 -8.78 -6.99 -3.32
CA THR A 21 -10.07 -6.67 -2.71
C THR A 21 -10.21 -5.17 -2.36
N VAL A 22 -9.11 -4.44 -2.18
CA VAL A 22 -9.15 -3.01 -1.81
C VAL A 22 -9.80 -2.15 -2.90
N PRO A 23 -9.37 -2.19 -4.19
CA PRO A 23 -10.01 -1.41 -5.24
C PRO A 23 -11.45 -1.86 -5.52
N LEU A 24 -11.77 -3.13 -5.33
CA LEU A 24 -13.15 -3.63 -5.48
C LEU A 24 -14.09 -2.97 -4.47
N LEU A 25 -13.64 -2.76 -3.24
CA LEU A 25 -14.43 -2.07 -2.22
C LEU A 25 -14.77 -0.64 -2.67
N GLY A 26 -13.79 0.10 -3.16
CA GLY A 26 -14.00 1.46 -3.68
C GLY A 26 -15.03 1.52 -4.81
N LEU A 27 -15.04 0.53 -5.71
CA LEU A 27 -16.03 0.43 -6.78
C LEU A 27 -17.44 0.18 -6.23
N VAL A 28 -17.58 -0.68 -5.23
CA VAL A 28 -18.88 -0.96 -4.62
C VAL A 28 -19.40 0.26 -3.85
N ASP A 29 -18.56 0.94 -3.08
CA ASP A 29 -18.94 2.17 -2.40
C ASP A 29 -19.41 3.24 -3.39
N MET A 30 -18.71 3.42 -4.51
CA MET A 30 -19.11 4.33 -5.57
C MET A 30 -20.43 3.90 -6.24
N ALA A 31 -20.67 2.62 -6.42
CA ALA A 31 -21.93 2.11 -6.94
C ALA A 31 -23.10 2.39 -5.98
N ILE A 32 -22.92 2.18 -4.67
CA ILE A 32 -23.92 2.50 -3.65
C ILE A 32 -24.28 3.99 -3.70
N VAL A 33 -23.25 4.86 -3.71
CA VAL A 33 -23.43 6.31 -3.70
C VAL A 33 -24.03 6.79 -5.03
N GLY A 34 -23.66 6.17 -6.14
CA GLY A 34 -24.19 6.48 -7.48
C GLY A 34 -25.72 6.35 -7.59
N HIS A 35 -26.33 5.50 -6.77
CA HIS A 35 -27.78 5.29 -6.72
C HIS A 35 -28.52 6.18 -5.71
N MET A 36 -27.84 7.09 -5.02
CA MET A 36 -28.45 8.01 -4.04
C MET A 36 -29.15 9.24 -4.65
N GLY A 37 -29.09 9.42 -5.98
CA GLY A 37 -29.83 10.47 -6.67
C GLY A 37 -29.22 11.87 -6.62
N GLY A 38 -27.92 12.00 -6.36
CA GLY A 38 -27.25 13.33 -6.40
C GLY A 38 -25.74 13.24 -6.63
N ALA A 39 -25.26 13.96 -7.65
CA ALA A 39 -23.83 13.98 -8.00
C ALA A 39 -22.93 14.52 -6.86
N HIS A 40 -23.47 15.41 -6.02
CA HIS A 40 -22.76 15.95 -4.88
C HIS A 40 -22.45 14.89 -3.80
N TYR A 41 -23.26 13.83 -3.66
CA TYR A 41 -22.96 12.72 -2.75
C TYR A 41 -21.77 11.89 -3.26
N ILE A 42 -21.72 11.64 -4.57
CA ILE A 42 -20.59 10.94 -5.19
C ILE A 42 -19.30 11.74 -4.97
N GLY A 43 -19.36 13.05 -5.24
CA GLY A 43 -18.23 13.95 -5.02
C GLY A 43 -17.77 13.99 -3.56
N ALA A 44 -18.70 14.00 -2.61
CA ALA A 44 -18.40 14.04 -1.19
C ALA A 44 -17.67 12.79 -0.70
N VAL A 45 -18.16 11.59 -1.09
CA VAL A 45 -17.51 10.32 -0.72
C VAL A 45 -16.18 10.16 -1.43
N ALA A 46 -16.07 10.58 -2.70
CA ALA A 46 -14.81 10.55 -3.45
C ALA A 46 -13.73 11.40 -2.78
N VAL A 47 -14.04 12.67 -2.46
CA VAL A 47 -13.10 13.59 -1.77
C VAL A 47 -12.73 13.06 -0.39
N GLY A 48 -13.73 12.63 0.41
CA GLY A 48 -13.50 12.09 1.74
C GLY A 48 -12.63 10.83 1.72
N SER A 49 -12.92 9.87 0.84
CA SER A 49 -12.14 8.64 0.68
C SER A 49 -10.71 8.93 0.23
N MET A 50 -10.51 9.91 -0.67
CA MET A 50 -9.19 10.31 -1.12
C MET A 50 -8.35 10.87 0.03
N ILE A 51 -8.93 11.70 0.91
CA ILE A 51 -8.25 12.23 2.09
C ILE A 51 -7.81 11.08 3.01
N PHE A 52 -8.70 10.13 3.32
CA PHE A 52 -8.35 8.99 4.19
C PHE A 52 -7.34 8.05 3.54
N ASN A 53 -7.41 7.80 2.24
CA ASN A 53 -6.41 7.02 1.53
C ASN A 53 -5.01 7.65 1.65
N MET A 54 -4.91 8.98 1.52
CA MET A 54 -3.64 9.69 1.73
C MET A 54 -3.14 9.57 3.17
N ILE A 55 -4.02 9.81 4.15
CA ILE A 55 -3.67 9.68 5.58
C ILE A 55 -3.16 8.27 5.87
N TYR A 56 -3.91 7.24 5.51
CA TYR A 56 -3.55 5.86 5.80
C TYR A 56 -2.31 5.41 5.04
N TRP A 57 -2.10 5.88 3.82
CA TRP A 57 -0.89 5.55 3.07
C TRP A 57 0.38 6.09 3.75
N VAL A 58 0.31 7.31 4.28
CA VAL A 58 1.41 7.90 5.06
C VAL A 58 1.75 7.04 6.28
N PHE A 59 0.76 6.46 6.95
CA PHE A 59 0.97 5.62 8.14
C PHE A 59 1.20 4.13 7.83
N ALA A 60 1.25 3.72 6.57
CA ALA A 60 1.55 2.34 6.16
C ALA A 60 2.93 1.84 6.64
N PHE A 61 3.82 2.74 7.05
CA PHE A 61 5.09 2.39 7.68
C PHE A 61 4.93 1.51 8.93
N LEU A 62 3.83 1.66 9.68
CA LEU A 62 3.53 0.80 10.84
C LEU A 62 3.46 -0.68 10.45
N ARG A 63 2.82 -1.00 9.32
CA ARG A 63 2.76 -2.36 8.80
C ARG A 63 4.14 -2.86 8.37
N MET A 64 4.82 -2.09 7.53
CA MET A 64 6.11 -2.47 6.94
C MET A 64 7.21 -2.63 8.00
N GLY A 65 7.35 -1.64 8.91
CA GLY A 65 8.35 -1.69 9.97
C GLY A 65 8.11 -2.84 10.95
N THR A 66 6.85 -3.07 11.32
CA THR A 66 6.49 -4.16 12.23
C THR A 66 6.77 -5.52 11.59
N SER A 67 6.42 -5.71 10.32
CA SER A 67 6.63 -6.98 9.62
C SER A 67 8.12 -7.33 9.48
N GLY A 68 8.94 -6.38 9.02
CA GLY A 68 10.38 -6.60 8.87
C GLY A 68 11.08 -6.94 10.19
N MET A 69 10.79 -6.20 11.27
CA MET A 69 11.38 -6.47 12.58
C MET A 69 10.87 -7.78 13.18
N THR A 70 9.58 -8.10 13.03
CA THR A 70 8.98 -9.35 13.53
C THR A 70 9.56 -10.57 12.82
N SER A 71 9.72 -10.51 11.50
CA SER A 71 10.29 -11.63 10.73
C SER A 71 11.74 -11.92 11.13
N GLN A 72 12.54 -10.90 11.44
CA GLN A 72 13.90 -11.09 11.95
C GLN A 72 13.92 -11.67 13.37
N ALA A 73 13.06 -11.15 14.27
CA ALA A 73 12.95 -11.69 15.63
C ALA A 73 12.53 -13.16 15.61
N LEU A 74 11.57 -13.51 14.71
CA LEU A 74 11.16 -14.90 14.48
C LEU A 74 12.34 -15.76 13.98
N GLY A 75 13.13 -15.23 13.05
CA GLY A 75 14.33 -15.91 12.54
C GLY A 75 15.36 -16.20 13.63
N ARG A 76 15.58 -15.26 14.54
CA ARG A 76 16.44 -15.44 15.72
C ARG A 76 15.85 -16.34 16.80
N ARG A 77 14.60 -16.79 16.66
CA ARG A 77 13.81 -17.50 17.66
C ARG A 77 13.60 -16.70 18.95
N ASP A 78 13.65 -15.38 18.88
CA ASP A 78 13.42 -14.46 19.99
C ASP A 78 11.93 -14.17 20.15
N LEU A 79 11.18 -15.14 20.68
CA LEU A 79 9.74 -15.02 20.86
C LEU A 79 9.33 -13.87 21.81
N PRO A 80 10.10 -13.56 22.89
CA PRO A 80 9.84 -12.36 23.67
C PRO A 80 9.87 -11.07 22.84
N GLU A 81 10.86 -10.91 21.94
CA GLU A 81 10.95 -9.73 21.09
C GLU A 81 9.82 -9.68 20.03
N VAL A 82 9.40 -10.84 19.52
CA VAL A 82 8.22 -10.92 18.62
C VAL A 82 6.98 -10.34 19.29
N VAL A 83 6.72 -10.66 20.57
CA VAL A 83 5.58 -10.11 21.32
C VAL A 83 5.78 -8.63 21.65
N ARG A 84 6.99 -8.23 22.03
CA ARG A 84 7.30 -6.82 22.31
C ARG A 84 7.07 -5.93 21.08
N LEU A 85 7.42 -6.40 19.89
CA LEU A 85 7.19 -5.68 18.63
C LEU A 85 5.71 -5.47 18.35
N LEU A 86 4.86 -6.47 18.62
CA LEU A 86 3.42 -6.32 18.53
C LEU A 86 2.91 -5.23 19.47
N VAL A 87 3.31 -5.28 20.74
CA VAL A 87 2.88 -4.31 21.74
C VAL A 87 3.34 -2.90 21.39
N ARG A 88 4.60 -2.74 20.98
CA ARG A 88 5.13 -1.43 20.52
C ARG A 88 4.34 -0.89 19.35
N SER A 89 4.10 -1.73 18.34
CA SER A 89 3.36 -1.32 17.14
C SER A 89 1.93 -0.89 17.47
N LEU A 90 1.20 -1.67 18.28
CA LEU A 90 -0.15 -1.33 18.71
C LEU A 90 -0.19 -0.08 19.59
N THR A 91 0.79 0.10 20.50
CA THR A 91 0.88 1.30 21.33
C THR A 91 1.15 2.54 20.47
N VAL A 92 2.09 2.45 19.52
CA VAL A 92 2.38 3.58 18.62
C VAL A 92 1.19 3.87 17.71
N ALA A 93 0.51 2.84 17.20
CA ALA A 93 -0.72 3.00 16.41
C ALA A 93 -1.81 3.73 17.22
N LEU A 94 -2.00 3.37 18.49
CA LEU A 94 -2.95 4.02 19.39
C LEU A 94 -2.57 5.49 19.63
N LEU A 95 -1.31 5.77 19.93
CA LEU A 95 -0.86 7.16 20.19
C LEU A 95 -1.02 8.04 18.94
N ILE A 96 -0.66 7.53 17.76
CA ILE A 96 -0.85 8.26 16.50
C ILE A 96 -2.34 8.50 16.23
N SER A 97 -3.18 7.48 16.41
CA SER A 97 -4.62 7.64 16.18
C SER A 97 -5.28 8.60 17.14
N LEU A 98 -4.87 8.60 18.42
CA LEU A 98 -5.32 9.62 19.39
C LEU A 98 -4.88 11.02 18.96
N ALA A 99 -3.66 11.18 18.46
CA ALA A 99 -3.20 12.47 17.93
C ALA A 99 -4.03 12.90 16.71
N ILE A 100 -4.36 11.98 15.79
CA ILE A 100 -5.25 12.26 14.65
C ILE A 100 -6.63 12.70 15.12
N LEU A 101 -7.21 12.03 16.12
CA LEU A 101 -8.52 12.40 16.68
C LEU A 101 -8.48 13.77 17.38
N LEU A 102 -7.43 14.08 18.13
CA LEU A 102 -7.26 15.38 18.77
C LEU A 102 -7.06 16.50 17.76
N LEU A 103 -6.35 16.22 16.67
CA LEU A 103 -6.04 17.18 15.61
C LEU A 103 -7.02 17.11 14.44
N GLN A 104 -8.19 16.48 14.60
CA GLN A 104 -9.15 16.30 13.50
C GLN A 104 -9.59 17.62 12.84
N VAL A 105 -9.76 18.68 13.62
CA VAL A 105 -10.17 20.00 13.09
C VAL A 105 -9.08 20.62 12.20
N PRO A 106 -7.83 20.81 12.65
CA PRO A 106 -6.78 21.32 11.78
C PRO A 106 -6.46 20.39 10.59
N ILE A 107 -6.58 19.07 10.75
CA ILE A 107 -6.42 18.13 9.64
C ILE A 107 -7.51 18.33 8.60
N ALA A 108 -8.77 18.44 9.01
CA ALA A 108 -9.88 18.73 8.12
C ALA A 108 -9.67 20.06 7.38
N TRP A 109 -9.34 21.12 8.12
CA TRP A 109 -9.09 22.42 7.52
C TRP A 109 -7.99 22.36 6.44
N LEU A 110 -6.86 21.74 6.75
CA LEU A 110 -5.75 21.61 5.80
C LEU A 110 -6.16 20.76 4.58
N ALA A 111 -6.78 19.60 4.81
CA ALA A 111 -7.16 18.67 3.74
C ALA A 111 -8.17 19.31 2.78
N PHE A 112 -9.21 19.94 3.31
CA PHE A 112 -10.24 20.58 2.46
C PHE A 112 -9.76 21.89 1.83
N SER A 113 -8.81 22.61 2.44
CA SER A 113 -8.15 23.75 1.79
C SER A 113 -7.32 23.31 0.58
N LEU A 114 -6.63 22.18 0.68
CA LEU A 114 -5.83 21.63 -0.42
C LEU A 114 -6.71 21.05 -1.54
N MET A 115 -7.80 20.37 -1.18
CA MET A 115 -8.70 19.71 -2.14
C MET A 115 -9.67 20.69 -2.80
N SER A 116 -9.99 21.82 -2.15
CA SER A 116 -10.88 22.89 -2.65
C SER A 116 -12.18 22.37 -3.30
N PRO A 117 -12.97 21.51 -2.61
CA PRO A 117 -14.23 21.03 -3.16
C PRO A 117 -15.23 22.17 -3.35
N THR A 118 -16.19 22.00 -4.25
CA THR A 118 -17.26 22.98 -4.47
C THR A 118 -18.11 23.18 -3.21
N ALA A 119 -18.76 24.34 -3.11
CA ALA A 119 -19.62 24.68 -1.96
C ALA A 119 -20.77 23.68 -1.72
N GLU A 120 -21.23 23.00 -2.78
CA GLU A 120 -22.26 21.96 -2.71
C GLU A 120 -21.74 20.63 -2.11
N ILE A 121 -20.48 20.30 -2.36
CA ILE A 121 -19.85 19.05 -1.93
C ILE A 121 -19.32 19.15 -0.50
N LEU A 122 -18.78 20.30 -0.13
CA LEU A 122 -18.05 20.52 1.11
C LEU A 122 -18.81 20.09 2.38
N PRO A 123 -20.10 20.42 2.59
CA PRO A 123 -20.82 20.03 3.80
C PRO A 123 -20.92 18.51 3.98
N PHE A 124 -21.16 17.78 2.90
CA PHE A 124 -21.28 16.33 2.92
C PHE A 124 -19.91 15.64 3.08
N ALA A 125 -18.88 16.19 2.45
CA ALA A 125 -17.51 15.68 2.59
C ALA A 125 -16.97 15.90 4.02
N LEU A 126 -17.30 17.02 4.67
CA LEU A 126 -16.98 17.26 6.08
C LEU A 126 -17.69 16.27 7.01
N ARG A 127 -18.98 15.98 6.77
CA ARG A 127 -19.73 14.98 7.55
C ARG A 127 -19.07 13.59 7.40
N TYR A 128 -18.74 13.20 6.15
CA TYR A 128 -18.03 11.96 5.87
C TYR A 128 -16.71 11.90 6.63
N PHE A 129 -15.92 12.96 6.59
CA PHE A 129 -14.64 13.05 7.28
C PHE A 129 -14.78 12.87 8.80
N TYR A 130 -15.67 13.64 9.44
CA TYR A 130 -15.82 13.58 10.89
C TYR A 130 -16.41 12.26 11.42
N ILE A 131 -17.08 11.49 10.57
CA ILE A 131 -17.49 10.13 10.90
C ILE A 131 -16.33 9.16 10.70
N CYS A 132 -15.70 9.16 9.51
CA CYS A 132 -14.66 8.19 9.16
C CYS A 132 -13.40 8.31 10.04
N ILE A 133 -13.11 9.48 10.60
CA ILE A 133 -11.92 9.68 11.43
C ILE A 133 -11.91 8.80 12.69
N TRP A 134 -13.09 8.42 13.20
CA TRP A 134 -13.23 7.49 14.31
C TRP A 134 -12.85 6.05 13.98
N GLY A 135 -12.64 5.75 12.72
CA GLY A 135 -12.04 4.50 12.25
C GLY A 135 -10.51 4.46 12.34
N ALA A 136 -9.84 5.62 12.53
CA ALA A 136 -8.38 5.69 12.53
C ALA A 136 -7.71 4.78 13.58
N PRO A 137 -8.19 4.65 14.83
CA PRO A 137 -7.60 3.73 15.80
C PRO A 137 -7.66 2.27 15.34
N ALA A 138 -8.78 1.87 14.77
CA ALA A 138 -8.95 0.51 14.24
C ALA A 138 -8.03 0.25 13.04
N MET A 139 -7.96 1.20 12.11
CA MET A 139 -7.17 1.06 10.89
C MET A 139 -5.67 1.04 11.16
N LEU A 140 -5.16 1.95 12.00
CA LEU A 140 -3.76 1.96 12.40
C LEU A 140 -3.39 0.75 13.26
N GLY A 141 -4.29 0.31 14.14
CA GLY A 141 -4.15 -0.95 14.88
C GLY A 141 -4.06 -2.16 13.96
N LEU A 142 -4.88 -2.19 12.90
CA LEU A 142 -4.80 -3.22 11.86
C LEU A 142 -3.48 -3.21 11.12
N TYR A 143 -2.88 -2.06 10.84
CA TYR A 143 -1.55 -2.01 10.25
C TYR A 143 -0.52 -2.70 11.14
N GLY A 144 -0.54 -2.45 12.45
CA GLY A 144 0.32 -3.15 13.40
C GLY A 144 0.09 -4.66 13.42
N LEU A 145 -1.18 -5.09 13.49
CA LEU A 145 -1.55 -6.51 13.50
C LEU A 145 -1.19 -7.21 12.19
N THR A 146 -1.54 -6.65 11.05
CA THR A 146 -1.27 -7.25 9.74
C THR A 146 0.22 -7.31 9.46
N GLY A 147 0.98 -6.26 9.82
CA GLY A 147 2.43 -6.29 9.76
C GLY A 147 3.02 -7.41 10.61
N TRP A 148 2.53 -7.57 11.84
CA TRP A 148 2.97 -8.66 12.71
C TRP A 148 2.64 -10.04 12.14
N TYR A 149 1.42 -10.26 11.60
CA TYR A 149 1.03 -11.51 10.97
C TYR A 149 1.91 -11.86 9.75
N ILE A 150 2.22 -10.88 8.90
CA ILE A 150 3.13 -11.06 7.76
C ILE A 150 4.51 -11.47 8.28
N GLY A 151 5.03 -10.78 9.29
CA GLY A 151 6.30 -11.12 9.94
C GLY A 151 6.32 -12.52 10.56
N MET A 152 5.18 -13.00 11.07
CA MET A 152 4.95 -14.37 11.53
C MET A 152 4.74 -15.38 10.39
N GLN A 153 4.86 -14.95 9.13
CA GLN A 153 4.68 -15.75 7.92
C GLN A 153 3.25 -16.29 7.72
N ASN A 154 2.27 -15.62 8.29
CA ASN A 154 0.86 -15.99 8.21
C ASN A 154 0.05 -14.88 7.53
N THR A 155 0.01 -14.88 6.20
CA THR A 155 -0.75 -13.92 5.40
C THR A 155 -2.22 -14.32 5.18
N ARG A 156 -2.58 -15.53 5.59
CA ARG A 156 -4.00 -15.99 5.52
C ARG A 156 -4.89 -15.21 6.47
N LEU A 157 -4.37 -14.82 7.65
CA LEU A 157 -5.15 -14.04 8.61
C LEU A 157 -5.41 -12.61 8.09
N PRO A 158 -4.43 -11.85 7.61
CA PRO A 158 -4.66 -10.58 6.93
C PRO A 158 -5.66 -10.68 5.77
N MET A 159 -5.53 -11.69 4.92
CA MET A 159 -6.48 -11.93 3.82
C MET A 159 -7.91 -12.12 4.32
N PHE A 160 -8.10 -12.99 5.32
CA PHE A 160 -9.43 -13.22 5.89
C PHE A 160 -10.01 -11.95 6.50
N ILE A 161 -9.21 -11.18 7.24
CA ILE A 161 -9.62 -9.91 7.84
C ILE A 161 -10.03 -8.92 6.74
N SER A 162 -9.24 -8.79 5.68
CA SER A 162 -9.52 -7.87 4.57
C SER A 162 -10.84 -8.23 3.85
N ILE A 163 -11.04 -9.51 3.52
CA ILE A 163 -12.28 -9.97 2.89
C ILE A 163 -13.49 -9.72 3.81
N MET A 164 -13.36 -10.05 5.08
CA MET A 164 -14.43 -9.85 6.06
C MET A 164 -14.76 -8.36 6.23
N GLN A 165 -13.73 -7.48 6.29
CA GLN A 165 -13.96 -6.03 6.32
C GLN A 165 -14.75 -5.55 5.10
N ASN A 166 -14.41 -6.02 3.90
CA ASN A 166 -15.11 -5.64 2.68
C ASN A 166 -16.56 -6.10 2.71
N VAL A 167 -16.82 -7.35 3.14
CA VAL A 167 -18.19 -7.89 3.29
C VAL A 167 -19.00 -7.07 4.31
N VAL A 168 -18.40 -6.77 5.46
CA VAL A 168 -19.07 -5.97 6.50
C VAL A 168 -19.32 -4.55 6.02
N ASN A 169 -18.35 -3.91 5.32
CA ASN A 169 -18.54 -2.58 4.75
C ASN A 169 -19.72 -2.55 3.78
N ILE A 170 -19.74 -3.46 2.81
CA ILE A 170 -20.81 -3.53 1.81
C ILE A 170 -22.17 -3.77 2.49
N ALA A 171 -22.25 -4.76 3.39
CA ALA A 171 -23.49 -5.08 4.08
C ALA A 171 -24.02 -3.91 4.92
N MET A 172 -23.14 -3.24 5.69
CA MET A 172 -23.51 -2.12 6.54
C MET A 172 -23.84 -0.88 5.72
N SER A 173 -23.09 -0.57 4.67
CA SER A 173 -23.37 0.55 3.77
C SER A 173 -24.73 0.36 3.07
N CYS A 174 -24.99 -0.84 2.52
CA CYS A 174 -26.29 -1.16 1.93
C CYS A 174 -27.44 -1.06 2.96
N LEU A 175 -27.26 -1.61 4.15
CA LEU A 175 -28.26 -1.57 5.21
C LEU A 175 -28.58 -0.12 5.60
N LEU A 176 -27.56 0.70 5.87
CA LEU A 176 -27.76 2.06 6.34
C LEU A 176 -28.30 2.98 5.25
N VAL A 177 -27.88 2.79 4.01
CA VAL A 177 -28.34 3.60 2.87
C VAL A 177 -29.75 3.22 2.44
N TYR A 178 -30.01 1.95 2.17
CA TYR A 178 -31.28 1.51 1.56
C TYR A 178 -32.37 1.24 2.58
N CYS A 179 -32.05 0.74 3.79
CA CYS A 179 -33.07 0.42 4.79
C CYS A 179 -33.33 1.60 5.74
N PHE A 180 -32.27 2.35 6.12
CA PHE A 180 -32.42 3.49 7.06
C PHE A 180 -32.46 4.85 6.35
N GLY A 181 -32.33 4.90 5.02
CA GLY A 181 -32.40 6.14 4.24
C GLY A 181 -31.24 7.11 4.50
N MET A 182 -30.16 6.64 5.14
CA MET A 182 -28.95 7.45 5.33
C MET A 182 -28.26 7.62 3.98
N LYS A 183 -27.64 8.79 3.81
CA LYS A 183 -26.91 9.11 2.57
C LYS A 183 -25.41 8.89 2.78
N VAL A 184 -24.63 9.96 2.63
CA VAL A 184 -23.15 9.92 2.81
C VAL A 184 -22.76 9.41 4.19
N GLU A 185 -23.54 9.75 5.22
CA GLU A 185 -23.33 9.30 6.59
C GLU A 185 -23.44 7.77 6.71
N GLY A 186 -24.37 7.14 5.97
CA GLY A 186 -24.53 5.67 5.98
C GLY A 186 -23.28 4.94 5.46
N VAL A 187 -22.70 5.42 4.37
CA VAL A 187 -21.45 4.87 3.81
C VAL A 187 -20.28 5.10 4.77
N ALA A 188 -20.18 6.29 5.37
CA ALA A 188 -19.15 6.60 6.34
C ALA A 188 -19.20 5.70 7.58
N ILE A 189 -20.40 5.51 8.16
CA ILE A 189 -20.61 4.62 9.30
C ILE A 189 -20.32 3.18 8.92
N GLY A 190 -20.75 2.72 7.73
CA GLY A 190 -20.45 1.39 7.22
C GLY A 190 -18.93 1.13 7.15
N THR A 191 -18.17 2.11 6.69
CA THR A 191 -16.70 2.05 6.64
C THR A 191 -16.10 1.95 8.06
N VAL A 192 -16.53 2.77 8.99
CA VAL A 192 -16.04 2.75 10.38
C VAL A 192 -16.37 1.42 11.07
N VAL A 193 -17.60 0.92 10.91
CA VAL A 193 -18.01 -0.38 11.47
C VAL A 193 -17.14 -1.50 10.91
N ALA A 194 -16.88 -1.50 9.61
CA ALA A 194 -16.02 -2.50 8.96
C ALA A 194 -14.58 -2.44 9.48
N GLN A 195 -14.01 -1.24 9.67
CA GLN A 195 -12.67 -1.06 10.22
C GLN A 195 -12.56 -1.60 11.66
N TRP A 196 -13.51 -1.27 12.52
CA TRP A 196 -13.56 -1.79 13.88
C TRP A 196 -13.82 -3.29 13.93
N ALA A 197 -14.73 -3.81 13.10
CA ALA A 197 -14.95 -5.25 12.99
C ALA A 197 -13.69 -5.99 12.58
N GLY A 198 -12.95 -5.47 11.58
CA GLY A 198 -11.67 -6.01 11.17
C GLY A 198 -10.62 -6.02 12.28
N PHE A 199 -10.50 -4.93 13.02
CA PHE A 199 -9.55 -4.83 14.12
C PHE A 199 -9.89 -5.80 15.26
N LEU A 200 -11.16 -5.87 15.67
CA LEU A 200 -11.62 -6.77 16.73
C LEU A 200 -11.47 -8.24 16.32
N VAL A 201 -11.82 -8.59 15.09
CA VAL A 201 -11.57 -9.94 14.55
C VAL A 201 -10.07 -10.22 14.47
N GLY A 202 -9.26 -9.23 14.10
CA GLY A 202 -7.80 -9.37 14.13
C GLY A 202 -7.29 -9.71 15.53
N LEU A 203 -7.75 -9.00 16.56
CA LEU A 203 -7.40 -9.30 17.96
C LEU A 203 -7.91 -10.68 18.42
N PHE A 204 -9.12 -11.04 18.02
CA PHE A 204 -9.69 -12.37 18.31
C PHE A 204 -8.84 -13.49 17.70
N LEU A 205 -8.44 -13.35 16.43
CA LEU A 205 -7.59 -14.31 15.74
C LEU A 205 -6.18 -14.37 16.35
N LEU A 206 -5.66 -13.24 16.83
CA LEU A 206 -4.43 -13.19 17.60
C LEU A 206 -4.54 -14.05 18.87
N LYS A 207 -5.57 -13.84 19.67
CA LYS A 207 -5.83 -14.62 20.87
C LYS A 207 -6.01 -16.11 20.56
N ARG A 208 -6.79 -16.44 19.52
CA ARG A 208 -7.08 -17.84 19.15
C ARG A 208 -5.85 -18.60 18.67
N ASN A 209 -5.03 -18.00 17.81
CA ASN A 209 -3.94 -18.69 17.15
C ASN A 209 -2.60 -18.58 17.90
N TYR A 210 -2.43 -17.51 18.68
CA TYR A 210 -1.14 -17.17 19.32
C TYR A 210 -1.24 -17.01 20.84
N TRP A 211 -2.31 -17.49 21.48
CA TRP A 211 -2.52 -17.31 22.91
C TRP A 211 -1.35 -17.85 23.76
N ARG A 212 -0.66 -18.90 23.30
CA ARG A 212 0.52 -19.45 23.96
C ARG A 212 1.70 -18.49 24.06
N MET A 213 1.72 -17.46 23.23
CA MET A 213 2.73 -16.41 23.29
C MET A 213 2.42 -15.36 24.36
N ALA A 214 1.21 -15.36 24.94
CA ALA A 214 0.81 -14.42 26.00
C ALA A 214 1.75 -14.48 27.23
N LYS A 215 2.38 -15.63 27.49
CA LYS A 215 3.39 -15.77 28.56
C LYS A 215 4.59 -14.82 28.43
N TYR A 216 4.89 -14.34 27.22
CA TYR A 216 5.97 -13.39 26.96
C TYR A 216 5.53 -11.93 27.12
N PHE A 217 4.24 -11.67 27.26
CA PHE A 217 3.65 -10.32 27.39
C PHE A 217 4.04 -9.63 28.68
N GLN A 218 4.31 -10.38 29.75
CA GLN A 218 4.63 -9.85 31.09
C GLN A 218 6.12 -9.50 31.28
N ARG A 219 6.96 -9.65 30.24
CA ARG A 219 8.39 -9.40 30.40
C ARG A 219 8.72 -7.90 30.38
N PRO A 220 9.56 -7.44 31.32
CA PRO A 220 10.07 -6.09 31.32
C PRO A 220 10.88 -5.83 30.04
N GLY A 221 10.94 -4.56 29.62
CA GLY A 221 11.78 -4.16 28.47
C GLY A 221 11.04 -3.88 27.16
N ILE A 222 9.68 -3.85 27.16
CA ILE A 222 8.90 -3.51 25.97
C ILE A 222 9.30 -2.13 25.44
N PHE A 223 9.43 -1.14 26.31
CA PHE A 223 9.74 0.25 25.97
C PHE A 223 11.19 0.67 26.27
N LEU A 224 12.14 -0.26 26.21
CA LEU A 224 13.56 0.08 26.33
C LEU A 224 13.95 1.14 25.30
N ARG A 225 14.70 2.16 25.73
CA ARG A 225 15.11 3.29 24.88
C ARG A 225 15.80 2.83 23.58
N SER A 226 16.71 1.88 23.65
CA SER A 226 17.42 1.33 22.50
C SER A 226 16.47 0.65 21.49
N ALA A 227 15.49 -0.11 21.99
CA ALA A 227 14.50 -0.77 21.15
C ALA A 227 13.52 0.22 20.50
N MET A 228 13.11 1.26 21.25
CA MET A 228 12.26 2.33 20.73
C MET A 228 12.99 3.16 19.68
N VAL A 229 14.25 3.53 19.91
CA VAL A 229 15.08 4.26 18.92
C VAL A 229 15.20 3.44 17.64
N ARG A 230 15.46 2.14 17.73
CA ARG A 230 15.49 1.26 16.55
C ARG A 230 14.15 1.21 15.84
N PHE A 231 13.05 1.04 16.58
CA PHE A 231 11.69 1.00 16.04
C PHE A 231 11.37 2.30 15.29
N PHE A 232 11.60 3.45 15.90
CA PHE A 232 11.34 4.74 15.26
C PHE A 232 12.30 5.04 14.09
N SER A 233 13.56 4.63 14.17
CA SER A 233 14.51 4.82 13.05
C SER A 233 14.05 4.08 11.80
N VAL A 234 13.64 2.82 11.93
CA VAL A 234 13.10 2.02 10.81
C VAL A 234 11.84 2.67 10.24
N ASN A 235 10.91 3.03 11.10
CA ASN A 235 9.63 3.60 10.69
C ASN A 235 9.77 5.00 10.08
N ARG A 236 10.68 5.84 10.60
CA ARG A 236 11.01 7.16 10.04
C ARG A 236 11.51 7.05 8.60
N ASP A 237 12.44 6.14 8.34
CA ASP A 237 12.99 5.98 6.99
C ASP A 237 11.92 5.54 5.99
N ILE A 238 10.99 4.65 6.41
CA ILE A 238 9.84 4.23 5.59
C ILE A 238 8.86 5.39 5.40
N PHE A 239 8.60 6.18 6.44
CA PHE A 239 7.76 7.37 6.35
C PHE A 239 8.30 8.38 5.33
N LEU A 240 9.58 8.75 5.45
CA LEU A 240 10.22 9.68 4.51
C LEU A 240 10.23 9.14 3.07
N ARG A 241 10.45 7.83 2.92
CA ARG A 241 10.29 7.13 1.65
C ARG A 241 8.87 7.32 1.06
N THR A 242 7.84 7.16 1.88
CA THR A 242 6.46 7.30 1.44
C THR A 242 6.15 8.73 0.99
N LEU A 243 6.70 9.74 1.66
CA LEU A 243 6.57 11.14 1.22
C LEU A 243 7.17 11.36 -0.18
N CYS A 244 8.33 10.77 -0.48
CA CYS A 244 8.90 10.84 -1.83
C CYS A 244 7.98 10.17 -2.87
N LEU A 245 7.38 9.01 -2.55
CA LEU A 245 6.41 8.34 -3.43
C LEU A 245 5.19 9.24 -3.70
N VAL A 246 4.63 9.84 -2.65
CA VAL A 246 3.49 10.75 -2.77
C VAL A 246 3.85 11.94 -3.65
N ALA A 247 5.00 12.55 -3.44
CA ALA A 247 5.45 13.71 -4.22
C ALA A 247 5.57 13.39 -5.72
N VAL A 248 6.16 12.24 -6.06
CA VAL A 248 6.28 11.80 -7.47
C VAL A 248 4.90 11.56 -8.09
N ASN A 249 3.99 10.87 -7.39
CA ASN A 249 2.64 10.60 -7.89
C ASN A 249 1.81 11.89 -8.06
N MET A 250 1.88 12.79 -7.10
CA MET A 250 1.18 14.08 -7.19
C MET A 250 1.69 14.91 -8.35
N TYR A 251 3.02 14.97 -8.53
CA TYR A 251 3.60 15.71 -9.66
C TYR A 251 3.22 15.07 -11.00
N PHE A 252 3.28 13.73 -11.12
CA PHE A 252 2.87 13.02 -12.34
C PHE A 252 1.43 13.36 -12.74
N THR A 253 0.51 13.33 -11.77
CA THR A 253 -0.90 13.68 -12.01
C THR A 253 -1.06 15.16 -12.38
N SER A 254 -0.39 16.07 -11.66
CA SER A 254 -0.45 17.51 -11.91
C SER A 254 0.13 17.87 -13.27
N ALA A 255 1.27 17.31 -13.66
CA ALA A 255 1.91 17.53 -14.94
C ALA A 255 1.06 16.98 -16.12
N GLY A 256 0.36 15.86 -15.90
CA GLY A 256 -0.62 15.34 -16.83
C GLY A 256 -1.83 16.27 -16.99
N ALA A 257 -2.34 16.82 -15.89
CA ALA A 257 -3.46 17.76 -15.90
C ALA A 257 -3.14 19.06 -16.65
N GLN A 258 -1.91 19.56 -16.53
CA GLN A 258 -1.45 20.76 -17.26
C GLN A 258 -1.38 20.56 -18.78
N GLN A 259 -1.30 19.31 -19.25
CA GLN A 259 -1.30 18.98 -20.69
C GLN A 259 -2.71 18.82 -21.27
N GLY A 260 -3.75 18.95 -20.45
CA GLY A 260 -5.15 18.92 -20.86
C GLY A 260 -5.94 17.73 -20.30
N ALA A 261 -7.26 17.84 -20.37
CA ALA A 261 -8.17 16.87 -19.78
C ALA A 261 -8.06 15.46 -20.40
N VAL A 262 -7.84 15.39 -21.72
CA VAL A 262 -7.67 14.10 -22.42
C VAL A 262 -6.40 13.39 -21.95
N ILE A 263 -5.29 14.09 -21.85
CA ILE A 263 -4.01 13.53 -21.37
C ILE A 263 -4.11 13.08 -19.92
N LEU A 264 -4.76 13.86 -19.06
CA LEU A 264 -5.02 13.47 -17.69
C LEU A 264 -5.85 12.18 -17.61
N ALA A 265 -6.90 12.07 -18.41
CA ALA A 265 -7.73 10.86 -18.49
C ALA A 265 -6.93 9.65 -18.98
N VAL A 266 -6.15 9.80 -20.05
CA VAL A 266 -5.24 8.77 -20.56
C VAL A 266 -4.27 8.29 -19.48
N ASN A 267 -3.59 9.22 -18.82
CA ASN A 267 -2.63 8.87 -17.76
C ASN A 267 -3.32 8.16 -16.60
N THR A 268 -4.52 8.58 -16.21
CA THR A 268 -5.31 7.95 -15.16
C THR A 268 -5.67 6.51 -15.51
N LEU A 269 -6.10 6.25 -16.75
CA LEU A 269 -6.43 4.91 -17.23
C LEU A 269 -5.20 4.00 -17.31
N LEU A 270 -4.10 4.48 -17.88
CA LEU A 270 -2.86 3.70 -17.97
C LEU A 270 -2.25 3.41 -16.59
N MET A 271 -2.42 4.32 -15.62
CA MET A 271 -2.03 4.06 -14.23
C MET A 271 -2.84 2.94 -13.57
N GLN A 272 -4.04 2.61 -14.04
CA GLN A 272 -4.76 1.42 -13.56
C GLN A 272 -4.01 0.12 -13.92
N LEU A 273 -3.40 0.05 -15.12
CA LEU A 273 -2.54 -1.08 -15.50
C LEU A 273 -1.31 -1.18 -14.58
N PHE A 274 -0.69 -0.04 -14.27
CA PHE A 274 0.41 0.01 -13.30
C PHE A 274 -0.01 -0.51 -11.93
N LEU A 275 -1.15 -0.04 -11.40
CA LEU A 275 -1.67 -0.43 -10.09
C LEU A 275 -2.03 -1.92 -10.04
N LEU A 276 -2.66 -2.46 -11.09
CA LEU A 276 -3.01 -3.88 -11.16
C LEU A 276 -1.76 -4.76 -11.08
N PHE A 277 -0.71 -4.43 -11.82
CA PHE A 277 0.58 -5.10 -11.73
C PHE A 277 1.19 -4.96 -10.32
N SER A 278 1.15 -3.75 -9.76
CA SER A 278 1.66 -3.45 -8.42
C SER A 278 1.01 -4.33 -7.34
N TYR A 279 -0.32 -4.49 -7.35
CA TYR A 279 -1.03 -5.31 -6.37
C TYR A 279 -0.59 -6.78 -6.38
N VAL A 280 -0.28 -7.31 -7.56
CA VAL A 280 0.23 -8.68 -7.68
C VAL A 280 1.68 -8.75 -7.20
N MET A 281 2.52 -7.81 -7.60
CA MET A 281 3.93 -7.77 -7.20
C MET A 281 4.10 -7.53 -5.70
N ASP A 282 3.22 -6.74 -5.07
CA ASP A 282 3.22 -6.54 -3.62
C ASP A 282 2.97 -7.85 -2.86
N GLY A 283 2.20 -8.78 -3.42
CA GLY A 283 2.06 -10.12 -2.83
C GLY A 283 3.38 -10.88 -2.79
N PHE A 284 4.17 -10.83 -3.86
CA PHE A 284 5.52 -11.43 -3.88
C PHE A 284 6.51 -10.63 -3.02
N ALA A 285 6.36 -9.31 -2.95
CA ALA A 285 7.14 -8.47 -2.04
C ALA A 285 6.89 -8.88 -0.57
N TYR A 286 5.65 -9.16 -0.15
CA TYR A 286 5.35 -9.65 1.20
C TYR A 286 5.97 -11.02 1.47
N ALA A 287 6.02 -11.91 0.47
CA ALA A 287 6.74 -13.17 0.61
C ALA A 287 8.24 -12.95 0.78
N GLY A 288 8.82 -12.03 0.00
CA GLY A 288 10.21 -11.60 0.14
C GLY A 288 10.49 -11.00 1.52
N GLU A 289 9.62 -10.10 1.98
CA GLU A 289 9.68 -9.44 3.29
C GLU A 289 9.70 -10.45 4.45
N ALA A 290 8.74 -11.36 4.48
CA ALA A 290 8.60 -12.34 5.55
C ALA A 290 9.75 -13.36 5.55
N MET A 291 10.09 -13.93 4.38
CA MET A 291 11.07 -14.99 4.29
C MET A 291 12.51 -14.47 4.36
N ALA A 292 12.82 -13.35 3.67
CA ALA A 292 14.15 -12.75 3.74
C ALA A 292 14.46 -12.28 5.16
N GLY A 293 13.50 -11.62 5.83
CA GLY A 293 13.65 -11.21 7.22
C GLY A 293 13.94 -12.38 8.16
N LYS A 294 13.19 -13.49 8.01
CA LYS A 294 13.41 -14.70 8.80
C LYS A 294 14.80 -15.30 8.59
N TYR A 295 15.23 -15.48 7.34
CA TYR A 295 16.54 -16.09 7.07
C TYR A 295 17.70 -15.18 7.45
N TYR A 296 17.53 -13.87 7.25
CA TYR A 296 18.50 -12.87 7.71
C TYR A 296 18.61 -12.87 9.25
N GLY A 297 17.48 -12.88 9.94
CA GLY A 297 17.44 -12.98 11.40
C GLY A 297 18.09 -14.25 11.94
N ALA A 298 17.94 -15.37 11.24
CA ALA A 298 18.56 -16.65 11.57
C ALA A 298 20.05 -16.74 11.18
N GLY A 299 20.65 -15.73 10.54
CA GLY A 299 22.02 -15.78 10.02
C GLY A 299 22.22 -16.75 8.84
N ASN A 300 21.12 -17.26 8.23
CA ASN A 300 21.20 -18.25 7.16
C ASN A 300 21.25 -17.57 5.78
N MET A 301 22.45 -17.14 5.38
CA MET A 301 22.65 -16.40 4.13
C MET A 301 22.45 -17.24 2.87
N VAL A 302 22.68 -18.57 2.94
CA VAL A 302 22.41 -19.48 1.83
C VAL A 302 20.91 -19.54 1.54
N ALA A 303 20.10 -19.70 2.58
CA ALA A 303 18.66 -19.70 2.45
C ALA A 303 18.10 -18.33 2.02
N LEU A 304 18.72 -17.24 2.47
CA LEU A 304 18.37 -15.89 2.06
C LEU A 304 18.61 -15.69 0.55
N ARG A 305 19.80 -16.03 0.04
CA ARG A 305 20.14 -15.91 -1.39
C ARG A 305 19.23 -16.76 -2.28
N ASP A 306 18.94 -18.01 -1.88
CA ASP A 306 18.01 -18.87 -2.62
C ASP A 306 16.57 -18.29 -2.60
N THR A 307 16.16 -17.70 -1.48
CA THR A 307 14.85 -17.02 -1.39
C THR A 307 14.78 -15.82 -2.33
N VAL A 308 15.78 -14.95 -2.30
CA VAL A 308 15.88 -13.78 -3.20
C VAL A 308 15.75 -14.21 -4.66
N TRP A 309 16.57 -15.20 -5.08
CA TRP A 309 16.53 -15.69 -6.45
C TRP A 309 15.15 -16.25 -6.86
N ARG A 310 14.48 -16.98 -5.95
CA ARG A 310 13.15 -17.54 -6.21
C ARG A 310 12.07 -16.47 -6.30
N VAL A 311 12.10 -15.45 -5.42
CA VAL A 311 11.14 -14.34 -5.48
C VAL A 311 11.33 -13.56 -6.80
N PHE A 312 12.58 -13.32 -7.23
CA PHE A 312 12.85 -12.73 -8.54
C PHE A 312 12.35 -13.59 -9.70
N ARG A 313 12.52 -14.89 -9.62
CA ARG A 313 12.01 -15.83 -10.66
C ARG A 313 10.49 -15.76 -10.75
N TRP A 314 9.78 -15.83 -9.63
CA TRP A 314 8.31 -15.73 -9.63
C TRP A 314 7.85 -14.35 -10.07
N GLY A 315 8.47 -13.28 -9.58
CA GLY A 315 8.21 -11.92 -10.02
C GLY A 315 8.46 -11.72 -11.52
N GLY A 316 9.56 -12.28 -12.03
CA GLY A 316 9.88 -12.25 -13.47
C GLY A 316 8.85 -13.00 -14.34
N MET A 317 8.36 -14.15 -13.86
CA MET A 317 7.26 -14.86 -14.53
C MET A 317 5.97 -14.02 -14.55
N MET A 318 5.66 -13.31 -13.47
CA MET A 318 4.51 -12.40 -13.42
C MET A 318 4.73 -11.18 -14.32
N ALA A 319 5.92 -10.58 -14.32
CA ALA A 319 6.23 -9.47 -15.21
C ALA A 319 6.05 -9.86 -16.67
N LEU A 320 6.55 -11.04 -17.07
CA LEU A 320 6.36 -11.58 -18.41
C LEU A 320 4.88 -11.79 -18.73
N LEU A 321 4.12 -12.42 -17.82
CA LEU A 321 2.70 -12.66 -17.99
C LEU A 321 1.93 -11.35 -18.20
N PHE A 322 2.15 -10.36 -17.32
CA PHE A 322 1.47 -9.07 -17.40
C PHE A 322 1.85 -8.30 -18.68
N THR A 323 3.13 -8.36 -19.10
CA THR A 323 3.54 -7.73 -20.36
C THR A 323 2.83 -8.36 -21.55
N ILE A 324 2.72 -9.70 -21.62
CA ILE A 324 1.98 -10.39 -22.69
C ILE A 324 0.50 -10.00 -22.66
N VAL A 325 -0.11 -10.00 -21.49
CA VAL A 325 -1.52 -9.61 -21.32
C VAL A 325 -1.75 -8.15 -21.74
N TYR A 326 -0.84 -7.24 -21.38
CA TYR A 326 -0.97 -5.82 -21.75
C TYR A 326 -0.72 -5.56 -23.24
N ILE A 327 0.14 -6.32 -23.90
CA ILE A 327 0.33 -6.25 -25.36
C ILE A 327 -0.91 -6.72 -26.09
N GLN A 328 -1.53 -7.82 -25.65
CA GLN A 328 -2.65 -8.45 -26.36
C GLN A 328 -4.00 -7.82 -26.03
N GLY A 329 -4.22 -7.44 -24.77
CA GLY A 329 -5.53 -7.01 -24.25
C GLY A 329 -5.54 -5.62 -23.63
N GLY A 330 -4.43 -4.85 -23.68
CA GLY A 330 -4.35 -3.56 -23.03
C GLY A 330 -5.34 -2.54 -23.61
N SER A 331 -5.49 -2.48 -24.92
CA SER A 331 -6.48 -1.60 -25.57
C SER A 331 -7.92 -2.01 -25.27
N ASP A 332 -8.22 -3.30 -25.25
CA ASP A 332 -9.54 -3.82 -24.92
C ASP A 332 -9.89 -3.54 -23.45
N PHE A 333 -8.91 -3.69 -22.55
CA PHE A 333 -9.08 -3.34 -21.14
C PHE A 333 -9.37 -1.84 -20.96
N LEU A 334 -8.68 -0.96 -21.70
CA LEU A 334 -8.91 0.48 -21.64
C LEU A 334 -10.30 0.85 -22.18
N SER A 335 -10.73 0.22 -23.26
CA SER A 335 -12.08 0.42 -23.82
C SER A 335 -13.21 -0.07 -22.89
N LEU A 336 -12.91 -1.03 -22.01
CA LEU A 336 -13.84 -1.47 -20.97
C LEU A 336 -14.00 -0.45 -19.84
N LEU A 337 -12.98 0.40 -19.62
CA LEU A 337 -12.98 1.39 -18.54
C LEU A 337 -13.60 2.73 -18.93
N THR A 338 -13.71 3.01 -20.23
CA THR A 338 -14.29 4.27 -20.73
C THR A 338 -14.88 4.10 -22.11
N ASP A 339 -16.05 4.75 -22.34
CA ASP A 339 -16.70 4.82 -23.64
C ASP A 339 -16.23 6.04 -24.47
N GLU A 340 -15.36 6.89 -23.91
CA GLU A 340 -14.86 8.10 -24.54
C GLU A 340 -13.82 7.76 -25.61
N GLN A 341 -14.24 7.77 -26.88
CA GLN A 341 -13.38 7.34 -28.01
C GLN A 341 -12.12 8.20 -28.16
N SER A 342 -12.18 9.48 -27.83
CA SER A 342 -11.02 10.39 -27.88
C SER A 342 -9.91 9.94 -26.89
N VAL A 343 -10.30 9.48 -25.72
CA VAL A 343 -9.39 8.99 -24.67
C VAL A 343 -8.85 7.62 -25.05
N VAL A 344 -9.68 6.71 -25.56
CA VAL A 344 -9.25 5.37 -26.02
C VAL A 344 -8.23 5.49 -27.15
N ALA A 345 -8.51 6.31 -28.16
CA ALA A 345 -7.61 6.55 -29.29
C ALA A 345 -6.27 7.14 -28.85
N ALA A 346 -6.29 8.17 -27.97
CA ALA A 346 -5.08 8.78 -27.44
C ALA A 346 -4.30 7.81 -26.51
N SER A 347 -4.98 6.90 -25.81
CA SER A 347 -4.33 5.91 -24.94
C SER A 347 -3.45 4.92 -25.72
N ALA A 348 -3.80 4.61 -26.96
CA ALA A 348 -3.02 3.70 -27.81
C ALA A 348 -1.59 4.22 -28.05
N GLU A 349 -1.40 5.52 -28.13
CA GLU A 349 -0.10 6.17 -28.29
C GLU A 349 0.82 5.97 -27.08
N TYR A 350 0.25 5.99 -25.88
CA TYR A 350 1.00 5.90 -24.61
C TYR A 350 1.02 4.49 -24.00
N LEU A 351 0.20 3.55 -24.51
CA LEU A 351 0.12 2.18 -24.02
C LEU A 351 1.48 1.47 -23.96
N PRO A 352 2.41 1.65 -24.93
CA PRO A 352 3.73 1.02 -24.86
C PRO A 352 4.51 1.34 -23.57
N TRP A 353 4.33 2.52 -22.99
CA TRP A 353 4.94 2.88 -21.72
C TRP A 353 4.40 2.03 -20.56
N ALA A 354 3.08 1.82 -20.51
CA ALA A 354 2.46 0.96 -19.50
C ALA A 354 2.89 -0.52 -19.66
N VAL A 355 3.09 -0.99 -20.90
CA VAL A 355 3.60 -2.33 -21.21
C VAL A 355 5.04 -2.54 -20.73
N LEU A 356 5.86 -1.49 -20.68
CA LEU A 356 7.24 -1.56 -20.17
C LEU A 356 7.32 -1.68 -18.65
N ILE A 357 6.31 -1.19 -17.92
CA ILE A 357 6.33 -1.11 -16.45
C ILE A 357 6.58 -2.45 -15.76
N PRO A 358 5.97 -3.59 -16.15
CA PRO A 358 6.23 -4.86 -15.50
C PRO A 358 7.71 -5.25 -15.48
N PHE A 359 8.44 -5.06 -16.55
CA PHE A 359 9.87 -5.32 -16.60
C PHE A 359 10.69 -4.25 -15.89
N ALA A 360 10.39 -2.99 -16.13
CA ALA A 360 11.10 -1.86 -15.52
C ALA A 360 10.98 -1.86 -13.99
N GLY A 361 9.77 -2.19 -13.48
CA GLY A 361 9.46 -2.18 -12.05
C GLY A 361 9.82 -3.46 -11.31
N LEU A 362 10.06 -4.59 -11.99
CA LEU A 362 10.31 -5.89 -11.35
C LEU A 362 11.30 -5.82 -10.20
N ALA A 363 12.49 -5.27 -10.46
CA ALA A 363 13.54 -5.19 -9.45
C ALA A 363 13.14 -4.26 -8.29
N ALA A 364 12.48 -3.15 -8.58
CA ALA A 364 12.03 -2.21 -7.55
C ALA A 364 11.02 -2.85 -6.58
N PHE A 365 10.01 -3.54 -7.09
CA PHE A 365 8.99 -4.19 -6.26
C PHE A 365 9.55 -5.35 -5.44
N VAL A 366 10.36 -6.23 -6.05
CA VAL A 366 10.93 -7.39 -5.36
C VAL A 366 11.90 -6.95 -4.27
N TRP A 367 12.80 -6.01 -4.58
CA TRP A 367 13.75 -5.49 -3.59
C TRP A 367 13.06 -4.74 -2.47
N ASP A 368 11.99 -4.02 -2.71
CA ASP A 368 11.24 -3.35 -1.65
C ASP A 368 10.85 -4.32 -0.53
N GLY A 369 10.21 -5.43 -0.87
CA GLY A 369 9.84 -6.42 0.13
C GLY A 369 11.07 -7.01 0.85
N ILE A 370 12.09 -7.40 0.10
CA ILE A 370 13.31 -7.98 0.68
C ILE A 370 13.99 -6.99 1.63
N PHE A 371 14.14 -5.71 1.25
CA PHE A 371 14.79 -4.70 2.08
C PHE A 371 13.99 -4.34 3.34
N ILE A 372 12.65 -4.42 3.30
CA ILE A 372 11.81 -4.33 4.50
C ILE A 372 12.15 -5.50 5.43
N GLY A 373 12.19 -6.73 4.92
CA GLY A 373 12.58 -7.91 5.69
C GLY A 373 13.98 -7.79 6.30
N LEU A 374 14.94 -7.26 5.55
CA LEU A 374 16.30 -6.96 6.05
C LEU A 374 16.35 -5.77 7.02
N THR A 375 15.25 -5.04 7.22
CA THR A 375 15.19 -3.74 7.93
C THR A 375 16.25 -2.74 7.43
N ALA A 376 16.54 -2.79 6.12
CA ALA A 376 17.52 -1.94 5.47
C ALA A 376 16.87 -0.66 4.90
N THR A 377 16.05 -0.03 5.71
CA THR A 377 15.14 1.07 5.36
C THR A 377 15.87 2.32 4.85
N ARG A 378 17.06 2.59 5.37
CA ARG A 378 17.90 3.68 4.87
C ARG A 378 18.28 3.50 3.40
N SER A 379 18.62 2.27 2.97
CA SER A 379 18.92 1.99 1.56
C SER A 379 17.69 2.18 0.68
N MET A 380 16.51 1.83 1.19
CA MET A 380 15.23 2.07 0.50
C MET A 380 14.94 3.56 0.34
N LEU A 381 15.13 4.34 1.40
CA LEU A 381 14.97 5.79 1.36
C LEU A 381 15.93 6.42 0.33
N MET A 382 17.21 6.06 0.37
CA MET A 382 18.20 6.60 -0.57
C MET A 382 17.87 6.21 -2.02
N SER A 383 17.41 4.98 -2.27
CA SER A 383 17.01 4.57 -3.62
C SER A 383 15.88 5.45 -4.16
N LEU A 384 14.91 5.79 -3.31
CA LEU A 384 13.79 6.64 -3.69
C LEU A 384 14.19 8.11 -3.89
N VAL A 385 15.08 8.63 -3.05
CA VAL A 385 15.63 9.98 -3.24
C VAL A 385 16.33 10.08 -4.60
N PHE A 386 17.22 9.14 -4.94
CA PHE A 386 17.88 9.14 -6.24
C PHE A 386 16.91 8.97 -7.40
N SER A 387 15.91 8.11 -7.24
CA SER A 387 14.88 7.91 -8.26
C SER A 387 14.00 9.13 -8.45
N ALA A 388 13.62 9.82 -7.36
CA ALA A 388 12.85 11.05 -7.43
C ALA A 388 13.68 12.19 -8.08
N LEU A 389 14.96 12.30 -7.76
CA LEU A 389 15.84 13.25 -8.42
C LEU A 389 15.93 12.99 -9.93
N ALA A 390 16.07 11.74 -10.35
CA ALA A 390 16.08 11.37 -11.76
C ALA A 390 14.73 11.69 -12.43
N PHE A 391 13.61 11.38 -11.75
CA PHE A 391 12.26 11.70 -12.23
C PHE A 391 12.10 13.21 -12.47
N PHE A 392 12.38 14.03 -11.46
CA PHE A 392 12.23 15.49 -11.57
C PHE A 392 13.19 16.09 -12.59
N ALA A 393 14.44 15.58 -12.67
CA ALA A 393 15.39 16.03 -13.68
C ALA A 393 14.85 15.83 -15.10
N ILE A 394 14.29 14.63 -15.40
CA ILE A 394 13.67 14.35 -16.70
C ILE A 394 12.43 15.21 -16.91
N CYS A 395 11.58 15.35 -15.90
CA CYS A 395 10.37 16.17 -16.01
C CYS A 395 10.71 17.64 -16.34
N PHE A 396 11.64 18.27 -15.64
CA PHE A 396 11.98 19.67 -15.87
C PHE A 396 12.76 19.91 -17.16
N THR A 397 13.51 18.90 -17.65
CA THR A 397 14.31 19.06 -18.88
C THR A 397 13.57 18.63 -20.14
N LEU A 398 12.80 17.54 -20.11
CA LEU A 398 12.24 16.93 -21.31
C LEU A 398 10.73 17.13 -21.49
N VAL A 399 9.95 17.29 -20.42
CA VAL A 399 8.48 17.50 -20.56
C VAL A 399 8.13 18.75 -21.38
N PRO A 400 8.86 19.88 -21.28
CA PRO A 400 8.57 21.04 -22.12
C PRO A 400 8.71 20.78 -23.63
N PHE A 401 9.51 19.80 -24.04
CA PHE A 401 9.79 19.47 -25.44
C PHE A 401 9.00 18.27 -25.95
N PHE A 402 8.80 17.23 -25.12
CA PHE A 402 8.22 15.95 -25.51
C PHE A 402 6.90 15.63 -24.78
N GLY A 403 6.39 16.56 -23.98
CA GLY A 403 5.09 16.44 -23.32
C GLY A 403 4.93 15.15 -22.51
N ASN A 404 3.81 14.46 -22.75
CA ASN A 404 3.43 13.28 -21.97
C ASN A 404 4.35 12.08 -22.19
N HIS A 405 5.00 11.94 -23.34
CA HIS A 405 6.02 10.89 -23.54
C HIS A 405 7.20 11.04 -22.57
N ALA A 406 7.66 12.27 -22.34
CA ALA A 406 8.72 12.53 -21.37
C ALA A 406 8.26 12.27 -19.93
N LEU A 407 6.99 12.54 -19.63
CA LEU A 407 6.41 12.24 -18.31
C LEU A 407 6.38 10.75 -18.03
N TRP A 408 5.98 9.93 -18.99
CA TRP A 408 6.02 8.46 -18.90
C TRP A 408 7.46 7.93 -18.87
N LEU A 409 8.36 8.50 -19.67
CA LEU A 409 9.78 8.17 -19.61
C LEU A 409 10.34 8.41 -18.20
N ALA A 410 10.01 9.56 -17.59
CA ALA A 410 10.42 9.88 -16.24
C ALA A 410 9.94 8.84 -15.22
N LEU A 411 8.69 8.37 -15.35
CA LEU A 411 8.13 7.33 -14.48
C LEU A 411 8.84 5.98 -14.66
N VAL A 412 9.10 5.57 -15.90
CA VAL A 412 9.81 4.32 -16.21
C VAL A 412 11.26 4.39 -15.67
N VAL A 413 11.97 5.49 -15.91
CA VAL A 413 13.32 5.70 -15.38
C VAL A 413 13.32 5.71 -13.84
N TYR A 414 12.31 6.31 -13.23
CA TYR A 414 12.13 6.32 -11.77
C TYR A 414 12.11 4.90 -11.20
N VAL A 415 11.31 3.98 -11.76
CA VAL A 415 11.24 2.60 -11.25
C VAL A 415 12.51 1.81 -11.57
N ILE A 416 13.16 2.06 -12.71
CA ILE A 416 14.44 1.42 -13.08
C ILE A 416 15.54 1.86 -12.11
N VAL A 417 15.73 3.16 -11.88
CA VAL A 417 16.75 3.69 -10.97
C VAL A 417 16.56 3.14 -9.56
N ARG A 418 15.31 3.08 -9.08
CA ARG A 418 14.97 2.46 -7.80
C ARG A 418 15.44 1.02 -7.71
N GLY A 419 15.14 0.22 -8.73
CA GLY A 419 15.57 -1.19 -8.82
C GLY A 419 17.09 -1.34 -8.87
N LEU A 420 17.78 -0.52 -9.66
CA LEU A 420 19.25 -0.54 -9.80
C LEU A 420 19.95 -0.19 -8.49
N VAL A 421 19.56 0.92 -7.86
CA VAL A 421 20.18 1.35 -6.58
C VAL A 421 19.99 0.29 -5.50
N LEU A 422 18.79 -0.33 -5.40
CA LEU A 422 18.55 -1.42 -4.45
C LEU A 422 19.35 -2.67 -4.81
N THR A 423 19.52 -3.00 -6.09
CA THR A 423 20.35 -4.14 -6.53
C THR A 423 21.82 -3.95 -6.13
N VAL A 424 22.36 -2.76 -6.33
CA VAL A 424 23.73 -2.42 -5.88
C VAL A 424 23.87 -2.50 -4.36
N ALA A 425 22.88 -1.96 -3.64
CA ALA A 425 22.85 -2.02 -2.18
C ALA A 425 22.73 -3.46 -1.65
N ALA A 426 21.93 -4.30 -2.31
CA ALA A 426 21.78 -5.72 -1.99
C ALA A 426 23.09 -6.48 -2.15
N HIS A 427 23.80 -6.25 -3.26
CA HIS A 427 25.09 -6.88 -3.50
C HIS A 427 26.10 -6.60 -2.38
N LYS A 428 26.17 -5.35 -1.92
CA LYS A 428 27.02 -4.97 -0.79
C LYS A 428 26.60 -5.61 0.54
N LYS A 429 25.29 -5.75 0.79
CA LYS A 429 24.76 -6.27 2.05
C LYS A 429 24.77 -7.80 2.13
N ILE A 430 24.38 -8.47 1.04
CA ILE A 430 24.26 -9.93 1.00
C ILE A 430 25.63 -10.62 0.78
N LYS A 431 26.62 -9.93 0.21
CA LYS A 431 28.00 -10.44 0.12
C LYS A 431 28.83 -10.26 1.39
N LYS A 432 28.59 -9.18 2.16
CA LYS A 432 29.35 -8.86 3.36
C LYS A 432 28.86 -9.58 4.62
N ALA A 433 27.70 -10.21 4.59
CA ALA A 433 27.11 -11.00 5.67
C ALA A 433 27.19 -12.49 5.34
#